data_d24fbdc4dd79d63f499dbe74a57875bd
#
_entry.id   d24fbdc4dd79d63f499dbe74a57875bd
#
_cell.length_a   1.000
_cell.length_b   1.000
_cell.length_c   1.000
_cell.angle_alpha   90.00
_cell.angle_beta   90.00
_cell.angle_gamma   90.00
#
_symmetry.space_group_name_H-M   'P 1'
#
loop_
_entity.id
_entity.type
_entity.pdbx_description
1 polymer ?
#
loop_
_entity_poly.entity_id
_entity_poly.type
_entity_poly.pdbx_seq_one_letter_code
_entity_poly.pdbx_strand_id
1 'polypeptide(L)'
;MVPACKPDTRSLKNTEAYYLQYEISYLEDMAGDVPTKILPRKMDAFYSRHYVYTRIDGFFNQFTLVQIADLKRKQVITLLDFFGTHVSYTGKPGELPAGIKEPEGLKIDFTKDTATIGGFLSEKIKVETVDEKFDIYCTPEIRVRHSNISTPFQTVNHPLTAFRIQLSHLKMDLVCKNSEIKSIDSEMFEIPEEYKAVNRAAMEEIINNLFTKD
;
A
#
# COMPACT_ATOMS: atom_id res chain seq x y z
N MET A 1 -3.14 20.44 -23.94
CA MET A 1 -2.77 20.54 -22.52
C MET A 1 -4.04 20.43 -21.72
N VAL A 2 -4.26 19.30 -21.06
CA VAL A 2 -5.35 19.15 -20.10
C VAL A 2 -4.86 19.80 -18.81
N PRO A 3 -5.58 20.76 -18.22
CA PRO A 3 -5.17 21.34 -16.95
C PRO A 3 -5.16 20.25 -15.90
N ALA A 4 -3.99 20.04 -15.28
CA ALA A 4 -3.88 19.18 -14.11
C ALA A 4 -4.81 19.77 -13.02
N CYS A 5 -5.87 19.06 -12.72
CA CYS A 5 -6.76 19.43 -11.60
C CYS A 5 -5.92 19.40 -10.32
N LYS A 6 -5.83 20.54 -9.62
CA LYS A 6 -5.20 20.55 -8.30
C LYS A 6 -6.01 19.64 -7.38
N PRO A 7 -5.35 18.76 -6.59
CA PRO A 7 -6.05 17.93 -5.63
C PRO A 7 -6.79 18.80 -4.61
N ASP A 8 -7.97 18.36 -4.20
CA ASP A 8 -8.72 19.00 -3.11
C ASP A 8 -8.08 18.61 -1.77
N THR A 9 -7.47 19.56 -1.08
CA THR A 9 -6.74 19.36 0.20
C THR A 9 -7.58 19.74 1.44
N ARG A 10 -8.91 19.79 1.30
CA ARG A 10 -9.83 20.10 2.40
C ARG A 10 -9.83 19.03 3.50
N SER A 11 -10.37 19.38 4.66
CA SER A 11 -10.63 18.42 5.73
C SER A 11 -11.73 17.44 5.33
N LEU A 12 -11.45 16.14 5.44
CA LEU A 12 -12.41 15.07 5.10
C LEU A 12 -13.56 15.01 6.09
N LYS A 13 -14.76 14.72 5.56
CA LYS A 13 -15.89 14.22 6.34
C LYS A 13 -15.68 12.73 6.67
N ASN A 14 -16.45 12.20 7.62
CA ASN A 14 -16.34 10.79 8.02
C ASN A 14 -16.70 9.80 6.89
N THR A 15 -17.49 10.26 5.91
CA THR A 15 -17.93 9.49 4.73
C THR A 15 -17.08 9.77 3.50
N GLU A 16 -15.90 10.36 3.66
CA GLU A 16 -15.01 10.73 2.57
C GLU A 16 -13.60 10.18 2.81
N ALA A 17 -12.92 9.88 1.73
CA ALA A 17 -11.50 9.53 1.72
C ALA A 17 -10.78 10.19 0.54
N TYR A 18 -9.49 10.47 0.71
CA TYR A 18 -8.62 10.69 -0.43
C TYR A 18 -8.40 9.34 -1.12
N TYR A 19 -8.86 9.22 -2.36
CA TYR A 19 -8.53 8.11 -3.24
C TYR A 19 -7.27 8.44 -4.01
N LEU A 20 -6.28 7.57 -3.94
CA LEU A 20 -5.04 7.64 -4.71
C LEU A 20 -4.90 6.35 -5.51
N GLN A 21 -4.61 6.49 -6.80
CA GLN A 21 -4.27 5.37 -7.66
C GLN A 21 -2.77 5.38 -7.94
N TYR A 22 -2.12 4.28 -7.60
CA TYR A 22 -0.69 4.08 -7.83
C TYR A 22 -0.47 3.20 -9.06
N GLU A 23 0.54 3.56 -9.84
CA GLU A 23 1.16 2.66 -10.81
C GLU A 23 2.22 1.83 -10.11
N ILE A 24 2.23 0.53 -10.39
CA ILE A 24 3.20 -0.44 -9.87
C ILE A 24 4.23 -0.75 -10.96
N SER A 25 5.51 -0.60 -10.63
CA SER A 25 6.64 -1.03 -11.44
C SER A 25 7.45 -2.07 -10.66
N TYR A 26 7.64 -3.24 -11.22
CA TYR A 26 8.44 -4.30 -10.62
C TYR A 26 9.92 -4.09 -10.98
N LEU A 27 10.83 -4.36 -10.04
CA LEU A 27 12.26 -4.22 -10.25
C LEU A 27 12.88 -5.47 -10.88
N GLU A 28 12.19 -6.61 -10.73
CA GLU A 28 12.57 -7.88 -11.33
C GLU A 28 11.70 -8.18 -12.56
N ASP A 29 12.27 -8.89 -13.54
CA ASP A 29 11.53 -9.35 -14.74
C ASP A 29 10.66 -10.58 -14.45
N MET A 30 11.00 -11.33 -13.42
CA MET A 30 10.33 -12.57 -13.01
C MET A 30 9.95 -12.55 -11.53
N ALA A 31 8.79 -13.07 -11.24
CA ALA A 31 8.30 -13.38 -9.91
C ALA A 31 8.25 -14.90 -9.77
N GLY A 32 9.33 -15.52 -9.29
CA GLY A 32 9.50 -16.96 -9.45
C GLY A 32 9.42 -17.36 -10.92
N ASP A 33 8.43 -18.18 -11.28
CA ASP A 33 8.20 -18.62 -12.67
C ASP A 33 7.26 -17.72 -13.47
N VAL A 34 6.74 -16.63 -12.85
CA VAL A 34 5.75 -15.75 -13.47
C VAL A 34 6.42 -14.47 -13.97
N PRO A 35 6.32 -14.13 -15.28
CA PRO A 35 6.80 -12.86 -15.77
C PRO A 35 6.10 -11.67 -15.12
N THR A 36 6.86 -10.72 -14.56
CA THR A 36 6.27 -9.56 -13.85
C THR A 36 5.44 -8.65 -14.75
N LYS A 37 5.63 -8.73 -16.08
CA LYS A 37 4.83 -7.99 -17.07
C LYS A 37 3.34 -8.34 -17.06
N ILE A 38 2.95 -9.54 -16.55
CA ILE A 38 1.55 -9.94 -16.43
C ILE A 38 0.96 -9.69 -15.04
N LEU A 39 1.77 -9.29 -14.07
CA LEU A 39 1.34 -8.95 -12.71
C LEU A 39 0.54 -7.63 -12.68
N PRO A 40 -0.24 -7.39 -11.61
CA PRO A 40 -0.98 -6.15 -11.41
C PRO A 40 -0.11 -4.91 -11.57
N ARG A 41 -0.61 -3.91 -12.28
CA ARG A 41 0.10 -2.64 -12.51
C ARG A 41 -0.51 -1.47 -11.76
N LYS A 42 -1.53 -1.72 -10.93
CA LYS A 42 -2.24 -0.69 -10.19
C LYS A 42 -2.51 -1.12 -8.76
N MET A 43 -2.43 -0.15 -7.87
CA MET A 43 -2.93 -0.25 -6.51
C MET A 43 -3.86 0.93 -6.27
N ASP A 44 -5.04 0.66 -5.75
CA ASP A 44 -5.99 1.66 -5.29
C ASP A 44 -5.83 1.84 -3.77
N ALA A 45 -5.79 3.09 -3.30
CA ALA A 45 -5.67 3.41 -1.89
C ALA A 45 -6.69 4.47 -1.48
N PHE A 46 -7.32 4.27 -0.32
CA PHE A 46 -8.26 5.20 0.29
C PHE A 46 -7.75 5.62 1.66
N TYR A 47 -7.47 6.90 1.81
CA TYR A 47 -7.00 7.50 3.05
C TYR A 47 -8.16 8.23 3.71
N SER A 48 -8.81 7.59 4.67
CA SER A 48 -9.86 8.20 5.48
C SER A 48 -9.29 8.74 6.80
N ARG A 49 -10.14 9.37 7.61
CA ARG A 49 -9.71 9.92 8.90
C ARG A 49 -9.17 8.87 9.88
N HIS A 50 -9.68 7.63 9.81
CA HIS A 50 -9.41 6.57 10.79
C HIS A 50 -8.81 5.31 10.18
N TYR A 51 -8.87 5.17 8.86
CA TYR A 51 -8.46 3.96 8.16
C TYR A 51 -7.68 4.31 6.90
N VAL A 52 -6.75 3.45 6.56
CA VAL A 52 -6.19 3.37 5.21
C VAL A 52 -6.56 2.01 4.64
N TYR A 53 -7.15 2.03 3.46
CA TYR A 53 -7.50 0.83 2.70
C TYR A 53 -6.68 0.81 1.43
N THR A 54 -6.00 -0.29 1.15
CA THR A 54 -5.29 -0.49 -0.12
C THR A 54 -5.77 -1.77 -0.78
N ARG A 55 -5.83 -1.76 -2.12
CA ARG A 55 -6.29 -2.90 -2.92
C ARG A 55 -5.44 -3.07 -4.16
N ILE A 56 -5.01 -4.30 -4.41
CA ILE A 56 -4.35 -4.74 -5.62
C ILE A 56 -5.17 -5.88 -6.20
N ASP A 57 -5.66 -5.72 -7.43
CA ASP A 57 -6.37 -6.76 -8.18
C ASP A 57 -5.50 -7.27 -9.32
N GLY A 58 -5.48 -8.59 -9.49
CA GLY A 58 -4.72 -9.23 -10.56
C GLY A 58 -5.43 -10.45 -11.15
N PHE A 59 -4.87 -10.99 -12.22
CA PHE A 59 -5.24 -12.26 -12.85
C PHE A 59 -6.76 -12.44 -13.07
N PHE A 60 -7.37 -11.61 -13.92
CA PHE A 60 -8.77 -11.77 -14.31
C PHE A 60 -9.74 -11.82 -13.11
N ASN A 61 -9.50 -11.01 -12.08
CA ASN A 61 -10.25 -11.00 -10.81
C ASN A 61 -10.16 -12.30 -9.98
N GLN A 62 -9.16 -13.15 -10.22
CA GLN A 62 -8.91 -14.35 -9.43
C GLN A 62 -7.89 -14.13 -8.29
N PHE A 63 -7.39 -12.94 -8.17
CA PHE A 63 -6.49 -12.52 -7.10
C PHE A 63 -6.87 -11.12 -6.65
N THR A 64 -7.10 -10.95 -5.35
CA THR A 64 -7.27 -9.65 -4.72
C THR A 64 -6.53 -9.64 -3.40
N LEU A 65 -5.62 -8.68 -3.24
CA LEU A 65 -4.95 -8.40 -1.96
C LEU A 65 -5.46 -7.06 -1.42
N VAL A 66 -6.05 -7.09 -0.23
CA VAL A 66 -6.52 -5.90 0.48
C VAL A 66 -5.78 -5.77 1.80
N GLN A 67 -5.39 -4.55 2.15
CA GLN A 67 -4.90 -4.22 3.48
C GLN A 67 -5.78 -3.10 4.07
N ILE A 68 -6.26 -3.31 5.29
CA ILE A 68 -7.07 -2.35 6.04
C ILE A 68 -6.27 -1.97 7.29
N ALA A 69 -5.77 -0.74 7.31
CA ALA A 69 -5.01 -0.20 8.43
C ALA A 69 -5.93 0.62 9.35
N ASP A 70 -6.19 0.13 10.56
CA ASP A 70 -6.85 0.89 11.64
C ASP A 70 -5.80 1.79 12.30
N LEU A 71 -5.88 3.08 12.01
CA LEU A 71 -4.90 4.07 12.47
C LEU A 71 -4.97 4.34 13.98
N LYS A 72 -6.12 4.10 14.60
CA LYS A 72 -6.32 4.25 16.04
C LYS A 72 -5.70 3.07 16.81
N ARG A 73 -5.95 1.84 16.33
CA ARG A 73 -5.42 0.61 16.94
C ARG A 73 -3.99 0.32 16.50
N LYS A 74 -3.50 1.04 15.46
CA LYS A 74 -2.21 0.77 14.78
C LYS A 74 -2.09 -0.68 14.32
N GLN A 75 -3.15 -1.23 13.78
CA GLN A 75 -3.30 -2.62 13.42
C GLN A 75 -3.66 -2.74 11.95
N VAL A 76 -3.11 -3.73 11.26
CA VAL A 76 -3.41 -3.97 9.85
C VAL A 76 -4.07 -5.34 9.69
N ILE A 77 -5.18 -5.35 8.95
CA ILE A 77 -5.86 -6.54 8.49
C ILE A 77 -5.43 -6.79 7.05
N THR A 78 -5.00 -8.00 6.74
CA THR A 78 -4.72 -8.46 5.37
C THR A 78 -5.83 -9.40 4.94
N LEU A 79 -6.50 -9.09 3.83
CA LEU A 79 -7.47 -9.94 3.18
C LEU A 79 -6.88 -10.42 1.86
N LEU A 80 -6.98 -11.70 1.59
CA LEU A 80 -6.51 -12.30 0.35
C LEU A 80 -7.63 -13.19 -0.23
N ASP A 81 -8.03 -12.85 -1.44
CA ASP A 81 -8.83 -13.72 -2.30
C ASP A 81 -7.92 -14.28 -3.37
N PHE A 82 -7.87 -15.60 -3.46
CA PHE A 82 -7.06 -16.31 -4.43
C PHE A 82 -7.80 -17.54 -4.92
N PHE A 83 -8.23 -17.52 -6.21
CA PHE A 83 -9.02 -18.58 -6.84
C PHE A 83 -10.23 -19.04 -6.01
N GLY A 84 -10.96 -18.07 -5.41
CA GLY A 84 -12.14 -18.36 -4.59
C GLY A 84 -11.83 -18.84 -3.17
N THR A 85 -10.55 -18.84 -2.78
CA THR A 85 -10.14 -19.03 -1.38
C THR A 85 -10.02 -17.66 -0.70
N HIS A 86 -10.90 -17.39 0.28
CA HIS A 86 -10.94 -16.13 1.00
C HIS A 86 -10.32 -16.33 2.39
N VAL A 87 -9.18 -15.67 2.64
CA VAL A 87 -8.50 -15.75 3.93
C VAL A 87 -8.20 -14.35 4.48
N SER A 88 -8.25 -14.23 5.80
CA SER A 88 -7.93 -12.99 6.51
C SER A 88 -6.90 -13.20 7.60
N TYR A 89 -6.04 -12.23 7.80
CA TYR A 89 -5.12 -12.16 8.93
C TYR A 89 -5.18 -10.78 9.57
N THR A 90 -5.37 -10.74 10.88
CA THR A 90 -5.32 -9.52 11.67
C THR A 90 -4.00 -9.46 12.42
N GLY A 91 -3.12 -8.53 12.04
CA GLY A 91 -1.81 -8.34 12.67
C GLY A 91 -1.91 -7.78 14.09
N LYS A 92 -0.84 -7.86 14.86
CA LYS A 92 -0.73 -7.18 16.16
C LYS A 92 -0.49 -5.68 15.96
N PRO A 93 -0.79 -4.82 16.96
CA PRO A 93 -0.46 -3.40 16.88
C PRO A 93 1.02 -3.16 16.57
N GLY A 94 1.31 -2.37 15.55
CA GLY A 94 2.67 -2.06 15.09
C GLY A 94 3.34 -3.14 14.22
N GLU A 95 2.67 -4.26 13.99
CA GLU A 95 3.16 -5.33 13.13
C GLU A 95 2.95 -4.97 11.65
N LEU A 96 3.97 -5.22 10.82
CA LEU A 96 3.82 -5.10 9.37
C LEU A 96 2.84 -6.15 8.83
N PRO A 97 2.11 -5.82 7.74
CA PRO A 97 1.24 -6.79 7.07
C PRO A 97 1.99 -8.07 6.69
N ALA A 98 1.29 -9.19 6.68
CA ALA A 98 1.85 -10.45 6.21
C ALA A 98 2.38 -10.30 4.78
N GLY A 99 3.56 -10.86 4.53
CA GLY A 99 4.25 -10.79 3.25
C GLY A 99 5.06 -9.51 2.99
N ILE A 100 4.79 -8.41 3.69
CA ILE A 100 5.62 -7.20 3.57
C ILE A 100 6.93 -7.40 4.33
N LYS A 101 8.06 -7.19 3.63
CA LYS A 101 9.39 -7.32 4.20
C LYS A 101 9.86 -6.00 4.80
N GLU A 102 10.46 -6.06 5.97
CA GLU A 102 11.18 -4.94 6.56
C GLU A 102 12.60 -4.92 5.99
N PRO A 103 13.03 -3.81 5.35
CA PRO A 103 14.39 -3.71 4.82
C PRO A 103 15.42 -3.70 5.96
N GLU A 104 16.49 -4.49 5.83
CA GLU A 104 17.54 -4.53 6.81
C GLU A 104 18.33 -3.21 6.84
N GLY A 105 18.60 -2.70 8.05
CA GLY A 105 19.36 -1.46 8.25
C GLY A 105 18.66 -0.20 7.78
N LEU A 106 17.31 -0.19 7.73
CA LEU A 106 16.50 0.93 7.26
C LEU A 106 16.85 2.22 8.00
N LYS A 107 17.32 3.22 7.23
CA LYS A 107 17.53 4.60 7.67
C LYS A 107 16.72 5.53 6.78
N ILE A 108 16.12 6.53 7.40
CA ILE A 108 15.25 7.52 6.76
C ILE A 108 15.80 8.91 7.04
N ASP A 109 16.07 9.68 5.98
CA ASP A 109 16.59 11.05 6.07
C ASP A 109 15.67 12.01 5.32
N PHE A 110 15.03 12.93 6.06
CA PHE A 110 14.12 13.92 5.51
C PHE A 110 14.92 15.04 4.85
N THR A 111 14.59 15.36 3.61
CA THR A 111 15.23 16.43 2.85
C THR A 111 14.32 17.66 2.74
N LYS A 112 14.85 18.74 2.14
CA LYS A 112 14.05 19.92 1.78
C LYS A 112 13.62 19.90 0.30
N ASP A 113 14.03 18.87 -0.44
CA ASP A 113 13.68 18.74 -1.85
C ASP A 113 12.21 18.34 -1.97
N THR A 114 11.56 18.82 -3.01
CA THR A 114 10.16 18.55 -3.30
C THR A 114 9.97 18.16 -4.76
N ALA A 115 8.89 17.44 -5.04
CA ALA A 115 8.44 17.11 -6.39
C ALA A 115 6.90 17.12 -6.45
N THR A 116 6.34 17.33 -7.64
CA THR A 116 4.90 17.17 -7.83
C THR A 116 4.59 15.74 -8.29
N ILE A 117 3.87 14.97 -7.46
CA ILE A 117 3.52 13.57 -7.71
C ILE A 117 2.03 13.37 -7.49
N GLY A 118 1.31 12.84 -8.48
CA GLY A 118 -0.14 12.63 -8.41
C GLY A 118 -0.95 13.91 -8.17
N GLY A 119 -0.36 15.07 -8.52
CA GLY A 119 -0.95 16.39 -8.29
C GLY A 119 -0.58 17.04 -6.96
N PHE A 120 0.05 16.31 -6.02
CA PHE A 120 0.47 16.84 -4.72
C PHE A 120 1.91 17.36 -4.74
N LEU A 121 2.16 18.43 -4.00
CA LEU A 121 3.53 18.81 -3.62
C LEU A 121 4.02 17.80 -2.58
N SER A 122 5.01 17.03 -2.94
CA SER A 122 5.53 15.93 -2.12
C SER A 122 6.96 16.21 -1.69
N GLU A 123 7.24 15.94 -0.41
CA GLU A 123 8.55 16.07 0.20
C GLU A 123 9.36 14.79 -0.05
N LYS A 124 10.62 14.98 -0.46
CA LYS A 124 11.55 13.90 -0.73
C LYS A 124 12.17 13.40 0.57
N ILE A 125 12.25 12.09 0.69
CA ILE A 125 12.89 11.37 1.79
C ILE A 125 13.89 10.41 1.20
N LYS A 126 15.15 10.47 1.65
CA LYS A 126 16.18 9.49 1.28
C LYS A 126 16.06 8.27 2.17
N VAL A 127 16.11 7.12 1.54
CA VAL A 127 16.11 5.82 2.23
C VAL A 127 17.44 5.12 1.93
N GLU A 128 18.08 4.63 2.98
CA GLU A 128 19.28 3.80 2.91
C GLU A 128 18.99 2.49 3.65
N THR A 129 19.34 1.38 3.02
CA THR A 129 19.29 0.03 3.58
C THR A 129 20.65 -0.62 3.43
N VAL A 130 20.84 -1.84 3.92
CA VAL A 130 22.10 -2.58 3.70
C VAL A 130 22.38 -2.77 2.20
N ASP A 131 21.32 -3.04 1.41
CA ASP A 131 21.46 -3.44 0.02
C ASP A 131 21.39 -2.28 -0.99
N GLU A 132 20.64 -1.22 -0.67
CA GLU A 132 20.31 -0.19 -1.66
C GLU A 132 20.01 1.18 -1.05
N LYS A 133 20.09 2.22 -1.93
CA LYS A 133 19.64 3.58 -1.61
C LYS A 133 18.61 3.99 -2.64
N PHE A 134 17.51 4.59 -2.19
CA PHE A 134 16.45 5.08 -3.05
C PHE A 134 15.72 6.25 -2.38
N ASP A 135 14.89 6.91 -3.16
CA ASP A 135 14.07 8.03 -2.68
C ASP A 135 12.61 7.61 -2.55
N ILE A 136 11.96 8.08 -1.50
CA ILE A 136 10.50 8.02 -1.37
C ILE A 136 9.95 9.43 -1.20
N TYR A 137 8.66 9.60 -1.39
CA TYR A 137 8.00 10.90 -1.32
C TYR A 137 6.72 10.81 -0.52
N CYS A 138 6.46 11.81 0.32
CA CYS A 138 5.21 11.92 1.07
C CYS A 138 4.61 13.31 0.90
N THR A 139 3.29 13.44 1.08
CA THR A 139 2.62 14.73 0.95
C THR A 139 1.96 15.19 2.24
N PRO A 140 2.32 16.39 2.77
CA PRO A 140 1.64 16.99 3.91
C PRO A 140 0.26 17.56 3.56
N GLU A 141 -0.10 17.63 2.28
CA GLU A 141 -1.39 18.13 1.84
C GLU A 141 -2.56 17.20 2.23
N ILE A 142 -2.29 15.90 2.39
CA ILE A 142 -3.24 14.92 2.92
C ILE A 142 -3.04 14.80 4.43
N ARG A 143 -4.01 15.28 5.21
CA ARG A 143 -3.91 15.35 6.67
C ARG A 143 -4.38 14.07 7.38
N VAL A 144 -3.80 12.94 6.98
CA VAL A 144 -4.03 11.64 7.62
C VAL A 144 -2.71 11.19 8.26
N ARG A 145 -2.66 11.23 9.60
CA ARG A 145 -1.45 10.84 10.35
C ARG A 145 -1.36 9.33 10.51
N HIS A 146 -0.13 8.83 10.63
CA HIS A 146 0.16 7.39 10.77
C HIS A 146 -0.36 6.55 9.59
N SER A 147 -0.51 7.17 8.43
CA SER A 147 -1.09 6.56 7.24
C SER A 147 -0.25 5.41 6.66
N ASN A 148 1.01 5.27 7.09
CA ASN A 148 1.97 4.32 6.51
C ASN A 148 2.22 3.08 7.38
N ILE A 149 1.33 2.77 8.34
CA ILE A 149 1.50 1.60 9.23
C ILE A 149 1.46 0.25 8.50
N SER A 150 0.97 0.22 7.26
CA SER A 150 1.02 -0.95 6.38
C SER A 150 2.31 -1.06 5.56
N THR A 151 3.28 -0.18 5.77
CA THR A 151 4.57 -0.15 5.07
C THR A 151 5.74 -0.14 6.05
N PRO A 152 6.98 -0.42 5.63
CA PRO A 152 8.17 -0.27 6.48
C PRO A 152 8.43 1.18 6.94
N PHE A 153 7.78 2.16 6.31
CA PHE A 153 7.99 3.60 6.56
C PHE A 153 7.03 4.16 7.61
N GLN A 154 6.74 3.42 8.68
CA GLN A 154 5.76 3.79 9.72
C GLN A 154 6.07 5.11 10.43
N THR A 155 7.34 5.54 10.44
CA THR A 155 7.79 6.81 11.04
C THR A 155 7.47 8.03 10.16
N VAL A 156 7.13 7.84 8.89
CA VAL A 156 6.68 8.89 7.98
C VAL A 156 5.23 9.22 8.27
N ASN A 157 4.96 10.44 8.75
CA ASN A 157 3.64 10.83 9.26
C ASN A 157 2.59 11.13 8.17
N HIS A 158 3.01 11.38 6.93
CA HIS A 158 2.15 11.78 5.82
C HIS A 158 2.05 10.69 4.78
N PRO A 159 0.92 10.57 4.05
CA PRO A 159 0.76 9.58 3.00
C PRO A 159 1.90 9.62 1.98
N LEU A 160 2.41 8.46 1.65
CA LEU A 160 3.43 8.30 0.63
C LEU A 160 2.82 8.48 -0.76
N THR A 161 3.46 9.28 -1.62
CA THR A 161 3.04 9.51 -3.01
C THR A 161 3.91 8.74 -4.00
N ALA A 162 5.16 8.43 -3.61
CA ALA A 162 6.00 7.48 -4.32
C ALA A 162 6.86 6.73 -3.31
N PHE A 163 6.93 5.41 -3.41
CA PHE A 163 7.67 4.59 -2.46
C PHE A 163 7.97 3.20 -3.03
N ARG A 164 8.94 2.52 -2.41
CA ARG A 164 9.35 1.15 -2.71
C ARG A 164 8.97 0.23 -1.56
N ILE A 165 8.38 -0.93 -1.88
CA ILE A 165 8.14 -2.01 -0.92
C ILE A 165 8.57 -3.34 -1.51
N GLN A 166 8.76 -4.31 -0.62
CA GLN A 166 8.94 -5.70 -0.99
C GLN A 166 7.79 -6.53 -0.42
N LEU A 167 7.02 -7.17 -1.32
CA LEU A 167 5.99 -8.16 -0.98
C LEU A 167 6.55 -9.54 -1.30
N SER A 168 6.76 -10.38 -0.29
CA SER A 168 7.48 -11.65 -0.42
C SER A 168 8.87 -11.45 -1.02
N HIS A 169 9.11 -11.93 -2.25
CA HIS A 169 10.36 -11.75 -2.99
C HIS A 169 10.28 -10.67 -4.08
N LEU A 170 9.11 -10.05 -4.27
CA LEU A 170 8.90 -9.00 -5.28
C LEU A 170 9.19 -7.61 -4.73
N LYS A 171 10.17 -6.94 -5.27
CA LYS A 171 10.39 -5.50 -5.06
C LYS A 171 9.59 -4.71 -6.07
N MET A 172 8.88 -3.69 -5.59
CA MET A 172 8.04 -2.86 -6.46
C MET A 172 8.10 -1.40 -6.05
N ASP A 173 8.16 -0.53 -7.05
CA ASP A 173 7.96 0.91 -6.93
C ASP A 173 6.49 1.25 -7.18
N LEU A 174 5.91 2.04 -6.29
CA LEU A 174 4.55 2.55 -6.37
C LEU A 174 4.62 4.06 -6.52
N VAL A 175 4.00 4.60 -7.57
CA VAL A 175 3.97 6.04 -7.85
C VAL A 175 2.54 6.49 -8.06
N CYS A 176 2.05 7.42 -7.25
CA CYS A 176 0.73 8.00 -7.39
C CYS A 176 0.58 8.71 -8.74
N LYS A 177 -0.46 8.34 -9.49
CA LYS A 177 -0.76 8.91 -10.81
C LYS A 177 -2.01 9.78 -10.77
N ASN A 178 -3.02 9.36 -10.02
CA ASN A 178 -4.30 10.04 -9.93
C ASN A 178 -4.73 10.18 -8.47
N SER A 179 -5.44 11.25 -8.18
CA SER A 179 -6.00 11.50 -6.85
C SER A 179 -7.33 12.25 -6.94
N GLU A 180 -8.26 11.92 -6.08
CA GLU A 180 -9.54 12.59 -5.92
C GLU A 180 -10.13 12.33 -4.53
N ILE A 181 -11.14 13.10 -4.11
CA ILE A 181 -11.92 12.79 -2.90
C ILE A 181 -13.15 11.99 -3.32
N LYS A 182 -13.35 10.83 -2.69
CA LYS A 182 -14.49 9.95 -2.91
C LYS A 182 -15.33 9.79 -1.66
N SER A 183 -16.63 9.60 -1.87
CA SER A 183 -17.49 9.03 -0.82
C SER A 183 -17.11 7.57 -0.61
N ILE A 184 -17.10 7.14 0.64
CA ILE A 184 -16.77 5.79 1.07
C ILE A 184 -17.91 5.20 1.89
N ASP A 185 -18.08 3.89 1.77
CA ASP A 185 -18.89 3.09 2.67
C ASP A 185 -18.02 2.57 3.81
N SER A 186 -18.51 2.64 5.04
CA SER A 186 -17.81 2.11 6.21
C SER A 186 -17.60 0.60 6.15
N GLU A 187 -18.46 -0.13 5.47
CA GLU A 187 -18.38 -1.58 5.28
C GLU A 187 -17.07 -2.00 4.57
N MET A 188 -16.48 -1.12 3.76
CA MET A 188 -15.20 -1.41 3.12
C MET A 188 -14.04 -1.64 4.11
N PHE A 189 -14.19 -1.24 5.37
CA PHE A 189 -13.17 -1.42 6.42
C PHE A 189 -13.46 -2.63 7.31
N GLU A 190 -14.45 -3.42 6.98
CA GLU A 190 -14.83 -4.64 7.70
C GLU A 190 -14.29 -5.88 7.01
N ILE A 191 -14.15 -6.97 7.75
CA ILE A 191 -13.79 -8.27 7.18
C ILE A 191 -15.09 -8.92 6.70
N PRO A 192 -15.25 -9.19 5.39
CA PRO A 192 -16.44 -9.89 4.90
C PRO A 192 -16.59 -11.28 5.51
N GLU A 193 -17.85 -11.73 5.69
CA GLU A 193 -18.17 -12.97 6.40
C GLU A 193 -17.58 -14.24 5.75
N GLU A 194 -17.38 -14.20 4.44
CA GLU A 194 -16.79 -15.33 3.69
C GLU A 194 -15.29 -15.53 3.95
N TYR A 195 -14.60 -14.55 4.59
CA TYR A 195 -13.17 -14.67 4.86
C TYR A 195 -12.87 -15.50 6.09
N LYS A 196 -12.10 -16.58 5.92
CA LYS A 196 -11.63 -17.42 7.02
C LYS A 196 -10.37 -16.84 7.66
N ALA A 197 -10.41 -16.65 8.96
CA ALA A 197 -9.24 -16.20 9.71
C ALA A 197 -8.14 -17.27 9.71
N VAL A 198 -6.90 -16.84 9.41
CA VAL A 198 -5.71 -17.69 9.45
C VAL A 198 -4.62 -17.02 10.32
N ASN A 199 -3.62 -17.80 10.73
CA ASN A 199 -2.46 -17.23 11.42
C ASN A 199 -1.48 -16.60 10.41
N ARG A 200 -0.49 -15.82 10.93
CA ARG A 200 0.51 -15.12 10.12
C ARG A 200 1.27 -16.06 9.18
N ALA A 201 1.74 -17.19 9.71
CA ALA A 201 2.56 -18.14 8.94
C ALA A 201 1.78 -18.69 7.74
N ALA A 202 0.51 -19.06 7.95
CA ALA A 202 -0.35 -19.54 6.85
C ALA A 202 -0.61 -18.45 5.80
N MET A 203 -0.85 -17.18 6.23
CA MET A 203 -1.02 -16.07 5.29
C MET A 203 0.27 -15.82 4.49
N GLU A 204 1.44 -15.82 5.14
CA GLU A 204 2.72 -15.65 4.47
C GLU A 204 3.05 -16.79 3.52
N GLU A 205 2.73 -18.03 3.88
CA GLU A 205 2.88 -19.19 3.00
C GLU A 205 2.04 -19.03 1.74
N ILE A 206 0.76 -18.66 1.86
CA ILE A 206 -0.11 -18.44 0.70
C ILE A 206 0.46 -17.32 -0.17
N ILE A 207 0.83 -16.17 0.41
CA ILE A 207 1.41 -15.04 -0.34
C ILE A 207 2.71 -15.45 -1.06
N ASN A 208 3.58 -16.22 -0.41
CA ASN A 208 4.84 -16.66 -1.01
C ASN A 208 4.60 -17.63 -2.18
N ASN A 209 3.57 -18.44 -2.10
CA ASN A 209 3.22 -19.44 -3.14
C ASN A 209 2.43 -18.84 -4.32
N LEU A 210 1.96 -17.58 -4.24
CA LEU A 210 1.21 -16.94 -5.32
C LEU A 210 1.96 -16.91 -6.67
N PHE A 211 3.28 -16.92 -6.63
CA PHE A 211 4.16 -16.71 -7.79
C PHE A 211 5.07 -17.92 -8.05
N THR A 212 4.93 -19.00 -7.31
CA THR A 212 5.64 -20.26 -7.57
C THR A 212 4.71 -21.25 -8.29
N LYS A 213 5.22 -21.90 -9.33
CA LYS A 213 4.56 -23.09 -9.88
C LYS A 213 4.91 -24.28 -8.96
N ASP A 214 3.88 -25.02 -8.56
CA ASP A 214 4.07 -26.38 -8.05
C ASP A 214 4.67 -27.30 -9.13
#